data_17ece9f5d090844ee382952632a6e096
#
_entry.id   17ece9f5d090844ee382952632a6e096
#
_cell.length_a   1.000
_cell.length_b   1.000
_cell.length_c   1.000
_cell.angle_alpha   90.00
_cell.angle_beta   90.00
_cell.angle_gamma   90.00
#
_symmetry.space_group_name_H-M   'P 1'
#
loop_
_entity.id
_entity.type
_entity.pdbx_description
1 polymer ?
#
loop_
_entity_poly.entity_id
_entity_poly.type
_entity_poly.pdbx_seq_one_letter_code
_entity_poly.pdbx_strand_id
1 'polypeptide(L)'
;MEFHQFTSDVLNLITHYDENSIAVNNQTFKQNIVVYQNQIDLIVNIDDLEKIHFKKIVKLKPEILLIGVKSNFKLDVSQHKNFIQNQIAIEQMRFDAACRTFNILMSEQRNVVMIVILE
;
A
#
# COMPACT_ATOMS: atom_id res chain seq x y z
N MET A 1 -16.78 12.21 -11.30
CA MET A 1 -15.60 11.44 -10.94
C MET A 1 -15.91 10.55 -9.76
N GLU A 2 -15.63 9.28 -9.89
CA GLU A 2 -15.85 8.35 -8.79
C GLU A 2 -14.72 8.42 -7.79
N PHE A 3 -15.06 8.39 -6.53
CA PHE A 3 -14.06 8.25 -5.47
C PHE A 3 -13.87 6.79 -5.12
N HIS A 4 -12.65 6.33 -5.27
CA HIS A 4 -12.27 4.96 -4.90
C HIS A 4 -11.43 5.01 -3.63
N GLN A 5 -11.96 5.71 -2.64
CA GLN A 5 -11.25 6.01 -1.40
C GLN A 5 -12.12 5.70 -0.20
N PHE A 6 -11.53 5.07 0.80
CA PHE A 6 -12.19 4.76 2.07
C PHE A 6 -11.39 5.41 3.20
N THR A 7 -12.02 6.26 3.98
CA THR A 7 -11.37 6.97 5.09
C THR A 7 -12.07 6.62 6.39
N SER A 8 -11.30 6.46 7.45
CA SER A 8 -11.79 6.10 8.77
C SER A 8 -11.07 6.90 9.85
N ASP A 9 -11.72 7.12 10.99
CA ASP A 9 -11.06 7.68 12.16
C ASP A 9 -10.20 6.65 12.89
N VAL A 10 -10.33 5.39 12.52
CA VAL A 10 -9.60 4.28 13.13
C VAL A 10 -8.39 3.94 12.25
N LEU A 11 -7.25 3.66 12.88
CA LEU A 11 -6.07 3.22 12.15
C LEU A 11 -6.32 1.87 11.48
N ASN A 12 -5.78 1.72 10.28
CA ASN A 12 -5.93 0.49 9.51
C ASN A 12 -5.07 -0.63 10.10
N LEU A 13 -5.67 -1.82 10.18
CA LEU A 13 -4.97 -3.06 10.47
C LEU A 13 -5.44 -4.11 9.47
N ILE A 14 -4.53 -4.97 9.07
CA ILE A 14 -4.88 -6.10 8.21
C ILE A 14 -5.44 -7.19 9.11
N THR A 15 -6.75 -7.45 8.98
CA THR A 15 -7.44 -8.39 9.85
C THR A 15 -7.51 -9.81 9.28
N HIS A 16 -7.37 -9.93 7.96
CA HIS A 16 -7.35 -11.23 7.31
C HIS A 16 -6.76 -11.10 5.91
N TYR A 17 -6.15 -12.16 5.40
CA TYR A 17 -5.73 -12.24 4.01
C TYR A 17 -5.69 -13.69 3.56
N ASP A 18 -5.92 -13.90 2.27
CA ASP A 18 -5.78 -15.19 1.62
C ASP A 18 -5.17 -14.98 0.22
N GLU A 19 -5.18 -16.01 -0.61
CA GLU A 19 -4.53 -15.93 -1.93
C GLU A 19 -5.08 -14.83 -2.83
N ASN A 20 -6.34 -14.46 -2.64
CA ASN A 20 -7.04 -13.57 -3.58
C ASN A 20 -7.64 -12.32 -2.93
N SER A 21 -7.45 -12.14 -1.64
CA SER A 21 -8.09 -11.04 -0.94
C SER A 21 -7.29 -10.54 0.26
N ILE A 22 -7.62 -9.33 0.66
CA ILE A 22 -7.09 -8.73 1.86
C ILE A 22 -8.26 -8.06 2.59
N ALA A 23 -8.31 -8.24 3.91
CA ALA A 23 -9.30 -7.55 4.74
C ALA A 23 -8.58 -6.51 5.60
N VAL A 24 -9.04 -5.27 5.50
CA VAL A 24 -8.54 -4.16 6.30
C VAL A 24 -9.67 -3.74 7.23
N ASN A 25 -9.44 -3.81 8.53
CA ASN A 25 -10.47 -3.53 9.54
C ASN A 25 -11.78 -4.29 9.25
N ASN A 26 -11.63 -5.56 8.85
CA ASN A 26 -12.73 -6.48 8.52
C ASN A 26 -13.49 -6.16 7.22
N GLN A 27 -13.01 -5.21 6.43
CA GLN A 27 -13.55 -4.96 5.09
C GLN A 27 -12.66 -5.65 4.07
N THR A 28 -13.26 -6.50 3.24
CA THR A 28 -12.51 -7.34 2.28
C THR A 28 -12.39 -6.66 0.92
N PHE A 29 -11.19 -6.72 0.36
CA PHE A 29 -10.88 -6.21 -0.97
C PHE A 29 -10.28 -7.36 -1.80
N LYS A 30 -10.71 -7.46 -3.05
CA LYS A 30 -10.22 -8.48 -3.99
C LYS A 30 -9.49 -7.88 -5.17
N GLN A 31 -9.05 -6.65 -5.03
CA GLN A 31 -8.34 -5.92 -6.08
C GLN A 31 -7.13 -5.22 -5.50
N ASN A 32 -6.31 -4.64 -6.36
CA ASN A 32 -5.15 -3.90 -5.94
C ASN A 32 -5.58 -2.66 -5.15
N ILE A 33 -4.91 -2.39 -4.05
CA ILE A 33 -5.23 -1.25 -3.19
C ILE A 33 -3.96 -0.61 -2.65
N VAL A 34 -4.09 0.63 -2.19
CA VAL A 34 -3.07 1.29 -1.37
C VAL A 34 -3.66 1.48 0.02
N VAL A 35 -2.95 1.00 1.02
CA VAL A 35 -3.38 1.10 2.43
C VAL A 35 -2.53 2.15 3.12
N TYR A 36 -3.16 3.22 3.58
CA TYR A 36 -2.54 4.27 4.37
C TYR A 36 -2.86 4.03 5.85
N GLN A 37 -2.48 4.95 6.71
CA GLN A 37 -2.75 4.77 8.15
C GLN A 37 -4.24 4.71 8.47
N ASN A 38 -5.06 5.52 7.79
CA ASN A 38 -6.50 5.59 8.06
C ASN A 38 -7.33 5.73 6.78
N GLN A 39 -6.77 5.36 5.64
CA GLN A 39 -7.39 5.54 4.34
C GLN A 39 -7.01 4.38 3.45
N ILE A 40 -7.89 4.03 2.51
CA ILE A 40 -7.61 3.02 1.49
C ILE A 40 -8.00 3.61 0.14
N ASP A 41 -7.10 3.52 -0.82
CA ASP A 41 -7.38 3.89 -2.20
C ASP A 41 -7.43 2.62 -3.04
N LEU A 42 -8.46 2.48 -3.87
CA LEU A 42 -8.53 1.40 -4.83
C LEU A 42 -7.64 1.74 -6.03
N ILE A 43 -6.85 0.76 -6.46
CA ILE A 43 -6.08 0.90 -7.70
C ILE A 43 -6.93 0.28 -8.79
N VAL A 44 -7.67 1.13 -9.50
CA VAL A 44 -8.61 0.68 -10.53
C VAL A 44 -7.86 0.12 -11.73
N ASN A 45 -6.77 0.77 -12.10
CA ASN A 45 -5.93 0.35 -13.20
C ASN A 45 -4.46 0.44 -12.74
N ILE A 46 -3.71 -0.64 -12.92
CA ILE A 46 -2.32 -0.66 -12.47
C ILE A 46 -1.47 0.41 -13.18
N ASP A 47 -1.85 0.80 -14.38
CA ASP A 47 -1.16 1.88 -15.10
C ASP A 47 -1.31 3.24 -14.41
N ASP A 48 -2.24 3.37 -13.48
CA ASP A 48 -2.45 4.60 -12.72
C ASP A 48 -1.50 4.73 -11.52
N LEU A 49 -0.72 3.69 -11.22
CA LEU A 49 0.17 3.73 -10.05
C LEU A 49 1.06 4.96 -10.05
N GLU A 50 1.78 5.20 -11.14
CA GLU A 50 2.70 6.35 -11.21
C GLU A 50 1.96 7.68 -11.24
N LYS A 51 0.89 7.74 -12.01
CA LYS A 51 0.19 9.01 -12.28
C LYS A 51 -0.58 9.53 -11.07
N ILE A 52 -1.12 8.63 -10.29
CA ILE A 52 -2.04 8.99 -9.20
C ILE A 52 -1.45 8.61 -7.85
N HIS A 53 -1.13 7.33 -7.65
CA HIS A 53 -0.83 6.81 -6.33
C HIS A 53 0.58 7.16 -5.86
N PHE A 54 1.57 7.05 -6.73
CA PHE A 54 2.95 7.40 -6.35
C PHE A 54 3.08 8.87 -6.01
N LYS A 55 2.42 9.74 -6.76
CA LYS A 55 2.43 11.18 -6.46
C LYS A 55 1.84 11.48 -5.10
N LYS A 56 0.74 10.84 -4.77
CA LYS A 56 0.10 10.99 -3.48
C LYS A 56 1.00 10.51 -2.35
N ILE A 57 1.65 9.36 -2.53
CA ILE A 57 2.55 8.79 -1.53
C ILE A 57 3.73 9.71 -1.28
N VAL A 58 4.36 10.22 -2.35
CA VAL A 58 5.48 11.15 -2.21
C VAL A 58 5.06 12.39 -1.44
N LYS A 59 3.87 12.89 -1.71
CA LYS A 59 3.35 14.08 -1.04
C LYS A 59 3.11 13.84 0.45
N LEU A 60 2.65 12.65 0.81
CA LEU A 60 2.39 12.30 2.21
C LEU A 60 3.66 11.98 2.98
N LYS A 61 4.73 11.64 2.30
CA LYS A 61 6.05 11.36 2.88
C LYS A 61 6.00 10.35 4.04
N PRO A 62 5.54 9.11 3.78
CA PRO A 62 5.64 8.09 4.82
C PRO A 62 7.12 7.76 5.07
N GLU A 63 7.41 7.17 6.22
CA GLU A 63 8.75 6.66 6.50
C GLU A 63 9.08 5.48 5.61
N ILE A 64 8.11 4.61 5.40
CA ILE A 64 8.29 3.34 4.70
C ILE A 64 7.15 3.14 3.73
N LEU A 65 7.51 2.74 2.50
CA LEU A 65 6.57 2.23 1.51
C LEU A 65 6.79 0.74 1.39
N LEU A 66 5.79 -0.05 1.79
CA LEU A 66 5.77 -1.49 1.58
C LEU A 66 5.10 -1.78 0.26
N ILE A 67 5.64 -2.72 -0.49
CA ILE A 67 5.00 -3.21 -1.71
C ILE A 67 4.82 -4.70 -1.57
N GLY A 68 3.58 -5.13 -1.37
CA GLY A 68 3.23 -6.53 -1.23
C GLY A 68 2.68 -7.07 -2.53
N VAL A 69 3.33 -8.09 -3.08
CA VAL A 69 3.00 -8.60 -4.41
C VAL A 69 2.77 -10.10 -4.39
N LYS A 70 1.87 -10.55 -5.23
CA LYS A 70 1.65 -11.99 -5.48
C LYS A 70 2.46 -12.50 -6.67
N SER A 71 2.76 -11.63 -7.61
CA SER A 71 3.42 -12.01 -8.87
C SER A 71 4.67 -11.16 -9.10
N ASN A 72 5.05 -10.99 -10.35
CA ASN A 72 6.35 -10.41 -10.72
C ASN A 72 6.33 -8.89 -10.90
N PHE A 73 5.52 -8.19 -10.15
CA PHE A 73 5.56 -6.74 -10.19
C PHE A 73 6.93 -6.24 -9.72
N LYS A 74 7.49 -5.26 -10.43
CA LYS A 74 8.73 -4.61 -10.03
C LYS A 74 8.59 -3.11 -10.22
N LEU A 75 9.03 -2.37 -9.20
CA LEU A 75 9.13 -0.92 -9.29
C LEU A 75 10.30 -0.58 -10.24
N ASP A 76 10.08 0.33 -11.19
CA ASP A 76 11.17 0.71 -12.07
C ASP A 76 12.20 1.58 -11.35
N VAL A 77 13.40 1.66 -11.94
CA VAL A 77 14.54 2.33 -11.32
C VAL A 77 14.28 3.81 -11.07
N SER A 78 13.61 4.48 -11.99
CA SER A 78 13.35 5.91 -11.86
C SER A 78 12.40 6.20 -10.70
N GLN A 79 11.37 5.38 -10.51
CA GLN A 79 10.44 5.53 -9.40
C GLN A 79 11.10 5.19 -8.07
N HIS A 80 11.92 4.14 -8.06
CA HIS A 80 12.67 3.79 -6.86
C HIS A 80 13.54 4.98 -6.41
N LYS A 81 14.27 5.58 -7.33
CA LYS A 81 15.09 6.77 -7.05
C LYS A 81 14.25 7.93 -6.53
N ASN A 82 13.08 8.14 -7.14
CA ASN A 82 12.19 9.22 -6.73
C ASN A 82 11.78 9.08 -5.26
N PHE A 83 11.40 7.87 -4.84
CA PHE A 83 11.03 7.64 -3.44
C PHE A 83 12.22 7.84 -2.51
N ILE A 84 13.39 7.31 -2.85
CA ILE A 84 14.59 7.45 -2.02
C ILE A 84 14.99 8.91 -1.90
N GLN A 85 14.93 9.68 -2.97
CA GLN A 85 15.24 11.11 -2.94
C GLN A 85 14.27 11.89 -2.05
N ASN A 86 13.06 11.38 -1.87
CA ASN A 86 12.08 11.96 -0.96
C ASN A 86 12.14 11.34 0.44
N GLN A 87 13.21 10.60 0.75
CA GLN A 87 13.46 10.01 2.05
C GLN A 87 12.42 8.98 2.47
N ILE A 88 11.87 8.26 1.49
CA ILE A 88 10.92 7.18 1.72
C ILE A 88 11.67 5.87 1.51
N ALA A 89 11.78 5.07 2.56
CA ALA A 89 12.36 3.73 2.46
C ALA A 89 11.37 2.81 1.75
N ILE A 90 11.88 1.97 0.84
CA ILE A 90 11.04 1.04 0.08
C ILE A 90 11.40 -0.38 0.44
N GLU A 91 10.40 -1.19 0.73
CA GLU A 91 10.58 -2.61 0.91
C GLU A 91 9.52 -3.36 0.12
N GLN A 92 9.97 -4.21 -0.80
CA GLN A 92 9.08 -5.08 -1.57
C GLN A 92 9.21 -6.50 -1.06
N MET A 93 8.07 -7.16 -0.88
CA MET A 93 8.04 -8.52 -0.37
C MET A 93 6.78 -9.22 -0.86
N ARG A 94 6.69 -10.52 -0.58
CA ARG A 94 5.48 -11.26 -0.88
C ARG A 94 4.30 -10.65 -0.13
N PHE A 95 3.13 -10.77 -0.73
CA PHE A 95 1.89 -10.21 -0.20
C PHE A 95 1.65 -10.60 1.27
N ASP A 96 1.77 -11.88 1.60
CA ASP A 96 1.53 -12.34 2.96
C ASP A 96 2.51 -11.73 3.97
N ALA A 97 3.79 -11.66 3.60
CA ALA A 97 4.80 -11.04 4.45
C ALA A 97 4.55 -9.55 4.63
N ALA A 98 4.10 -8.87 3.57
CA ALA A 98 3.78 -7.44 3.63
C ALA A 98 2.63 -7.16 4.60
N CYS A 99 1.61 -8.01 4.59
CA CYS A 99 0.48 -7.86 5.52
C CYS A 99 0.93 -7.93 6.97
N ARG A 100 1.78 -8.90 7.30
CA ARG A 100 2.31 -9.04 8.66
C ARG A 100 3.22 -7.85 9.03
N THR A 101 4.08 -7.44 8.11
CA THR A 101 4.99 -6.32 8.33
C THR A 101 4.23 -5.02 8.54
N PHE A 102 3.19 -4.78 7.74
CA PHE A 102 2.36 -3.59 7.90
C PHE A 102 1.79 -3.50 9.32
N ASN A 103 1.23 -4.59 9.82
CA ASN A 103 0.63 -4.60 11.15
C ASN A 103 1.68 -4.35 12.24
N ILE A 104 2.87 -4.92 12.09
CA ILE A 104 3.96 -4.69 13.05
C ILE A 104 4.33 -3.21 13.08
N LEU A 105 4.52 -2.60 11.90
CA LEU A 105 4.91 -1.20 11.80
C LEU A 105 3.80 -0.28 12.34
N MET A 106 2.55 -0.60 12.07
CA MET A 106 1.43 0.16 12.60
C MET A 106 1.38 0.07 14.13
N SER A 107 1.66 -1.11 14.69
CA SER A 107 1.69 -1.27 16.14
C SER A 107 2.83 -0.49 16.79
N GLU A 108 3.88 -0.20 16.03
CA GLU A 108 5.01 0.63 16.47
C GLU A 108 4.75 2.13 16.21
N GLN A 109 3.55 2.46 15.77
CA GLN A 109 3.16 3.84 15.46
C GLN A 109 4.01 4.49 14.38
N ARG A 110 4.50 3.68 13.42
CA ARG A 110 5.28 4.16 12.29
C ARG A 110 4.35 4.67 11.18
N ASN A 111 4.82 5.65 10.43
CA ASN A 111 4.09 6.14 9.27
C ASN A 111 4.43 5.27 8.07
N VAL A 112 3.54 4.34 7.74
CA VAL A 112 3.76 3.34 6.69
C VAL A 112 2.59 3.39 5.69
N VAL A 113 2.94 3.21 4.43
CA VAL A 113 1.97 3.04 3.34
C VAL A 113 2.27 1.71 2.69
N MET A 114 1.24 0.93 2.36
CA MET A 114 1.42 -0.35 1.69
C MET A 114 0.65 -0.37 0.37
N ILE A 115 1.36 -0.70 -0.71
CA ILE A 115 0.75 -0.99 -2.00
C ILE A 115 0.57 -2.49 -2.08
N VAL A 116 -0.65 -2.92 -2.39
CA VAL A 116 -0.99 -4.34 -2.51
C VAL A 116 -1.33 -4.64 -3.96
N ILE A 117 -0.56 -5.55 -4.54
CA ILE A 117 -0.76 -5.99 -5.93
C ILE A 117 -1.16 -7.46 -5.89
N LEU A 118 -2.45 -7.73 -6.14
CA LEU A 118 -3.03 -9.08 -6.08
C LEU A 118 -3.05 -9.79 -7.43
N GLU A 119 -2.81 -9.11 -8.52
CA GLU A 119 -2.78 -9.71 -9.85
C GLU A 119 -1.41 -10.22 -10.28
#